data_21207ba2bbc38b87b3dff2f00e10e558
#
_entry.id   21207ba2bbc38b87b3dff2f00e10e558
#
_cell.length_a   1.000
_cell.length_b   1.000
_cell.length_c   1.000
_cell.angle_alpha   90.00
_cell.angle_beta   90.00
_cell.angle_gamma   90.00
#
_symmetry.space_group_name_H-M   'P 1'
#
loop_
_entity.id
_entity.type
_entity.pdbx_description
1 polymer ?
#
loop_
_entity_poly.entity_id
_entity_poly.type
_entity_poly.pdbx_seq_one_letter_code
_entity_poly.pdbx_strand_id
1 'polypeptide(L)'
;VVLFIGVLAFVVFPGEGSMLDWSAVFLAEVRQVPRDQAGAGFAVFTLAMTAMRLFGDGIVERLGRTRTIVIGGITAAAGFSLATLVPSFPVALAGYVLVGLGCANIVPALFSMAGQQRVMPESIAITAVTTLGYAGILAGPAAIGALAHATSLGFAFLCVAALLLGVAASARALAQRLP
;
A
#
# COMPACT_ATOMS: atom_id res chain seq x y z
N VAL A 1 -18.32 7.63 7.54
CA VAL A 1 -17.71 6.30 7.38
C VAL A 1 -17.16 6.15 5.96
N VAL A 2 -17.98 6.24 4.90
CA VAL A 2 -17.57 6.02 3.50
C VAL A 2 -16.42 6.94 3.08
N LEU A 3 -16.51 8.24 3.35
CA LEU A 3 -15.41 9.18 3.07
C LEU A 3 -14.12 8.77 3.77
N PHE A 4 -14.20 8.29 5.02
CA PHE A 4 -13.02 7.85 5.75
C PHE A 4 -12.38 6.60 5.12
N ILE A 5 -13.19 5.62 4.70
CA ILE A 5 -12.71 4.45 3.93
C ILE A 5 -12.07 4.91 2.62
N GLY A 6 -12.70 5.84 1.91
CA GLY A 6 -12.17 6.38 0.66
C GLY A 6 -10.84 7.11 0.82
N VAL A 7 -10.65 7.87 1.91
CA VAL A 7 -9.37 8.50 2.24
C VAL A 7 -8.29 7.44 2.54
N LEU A 8 -8.64 6.37 3.26
CA LEU A 8 -7.69 5.27 3.47
C LEU A 8 -7.32 4.59 2.15
N ALA A 9 -8.29 4.35 1.27
CA ALA A 9 -8.03 3.82 -0.07
C ALA A 9 -7.14 4.77 -0.88
N PHE A 10 -7.44 6.09 -0.87
CA PHE A 10 -6.61 7.12 -1.50
C PHE A 10 -5.15 7.07 -1.05
N VAL A 11 -4.88 6.72 0.20
CA VAL A 11 -3.52 6.61 0.75
C VAL A 11 -2.86 5.29 0.37
N VAL A 12 -3.59 4.18 0.37
CA VAL A 12 -3.04 2.83 0.11
C VAL A 12 -2.66 2.65 -1.36
N PHE A 13 -3.49 3.13 -2.28
CA PHE A 13 -3.24 2.98 -3.71
C PHE A 13 -1.92 3.60 -4.21
N PRO A 14 -1.52 4.83 -3.80
CA PRO A 14 -0.18 5.34 -4.08
C PRO A 14 0.94 4.48 -3.50
N GLY A 15 0.73 3.83 -2.37
CA GLY A 15 1.68 2.87 -1.80
C GLY A 15 1.95 1.69 -2.74
N GLU A 16 0.88 1.09 -3.29
CA GLU A 16 0.99 0.04 -4.30
C GLU A 16 1.56 0.58 -5.63
N GLY A 17 1.05 1.72 -6.09
CA GLY A 17 1.47 2.38 -7.33
C GLY A 17 2.94 2.79 -7.32
N SER A 18 3.47 3.18 -6.15
CA SER A 18 4.89 3.52 -6.02
C SER A 18 5.84 2.37 -6.36
N MET A 19 5.39 1.13 -6.18
CA MET A 19 6.17 -0.04 -6.59
C MET A 19 6.23 -0.17 -8.11
N LEU A 20 5.13 0.10 -8.82
CA LEU A 20 5.09 0.07 -10.27
C LEU A 20 5.98 1.17 -10.87
N ASP A 21 5.85 2.40 -10.39
CA ASP A 21 6.44 3.58 -11.02
C ASP A 21 7.88 3.84 -10.55
N TRP A 22 8.19 3.56 -9.29
CA TRP A 22 9.41 4.04 -8.64
C TRP A 22 10.34 2.94 -8.11
N SER A 23 9.92 1.67 -8.04
CA SER A 23 10.77 0.60 -7.47
C SER A 23 12.05 0.37 -8.28
N ALA A 24 11.92 0.32 -9.62
CA ALA A 24 13.07 0.16 -10.50
C ALA A 24 13.98 1.40 -10.50
N VAL A 25 13.38 2.60 -10.46
CA VAL A 25 14.13 3.86 -10.36
C VAL A 25 14.91 3.91 -9.05
N PHE A 26 14.29 3.52 -7.93
CA PHE A 26 14.96 3.46 -6.64
C PHE A 26 16.15 2.49 -6.64
N LEU A 27 15.99 1.30 -7.21
CA LEU A 27 17.08 0.33 -7.31
C LEU A 27 18.21 0.84 -8.22
N ALA A 28 17.89 1.43 -9.36
CA ALA A 28 18.90 1.93 -10.30
C ALA A 28 19.64 3.18 -9.77
N GLU A 29 18.89 4.18 -9.29
CA GLU A 29 19.46 5.50 -8.97
C GLU A 29 19.98 5.58 -7.53
N VAL A 30 19.30 4.91 -6.58
CA VAL A 30 19.66 4.98 -5.15
C VAL A 30 20.53 3.80 -4.71
N ARG A 31 20.24 2.60 -5.24
CA ARG A 31 20.99 1.37 -4.90
C ARG A 31 22.09 1.04 -5.93
N GLN A 32 22.20 1.82 -7.01
CA GLN A 32 23.22 1.65 -8.07
C GLN A 32 23.18 0.24 -8.68
N VAL A 33 21.99 -0.37 -8.72
CA VAL A 33 21.78 -1.67 -9.35
C VAL A 33 21.76 -1.50 -10.88
N PRO A 34 22.39 -2.39 -11.64
CA PRO A 34 22.34 -2.36 -13.11
C PRO A 34 20.87 -2.30 -13.60
N ARG A 35 20.60 -1.51 -14.63
CA ARG A 35 19.24 -1.26 -15.13
C ARG A 35 18.52 -2.51 -15.59
N ASP A 36 19.26 -3.48 -16.13
CA ASP A 36 18.75 -4.80 -16.53
C ASP A 36 18.24 -5.63 -15.34
N GLN A 37 18.72 -5.37 -14.12
CA GLN A 37 18.33 -6.05 -12.89
C GLN A 37 17.32 -5.24 -12.05
N ALA A 38 17.18 -3.94 -12.30
CA ALA A 38 16.33 -3.05 -11.51
C ALA A 38 14.84 -3.45 -11.56
N GLY A 39 14.39 -4.05 -12.66
CA GLY A 39 13.02 -4.59 -12.80
C GLY A 39 12.68 -5.73 -11.84
N ALA A 40 13.69 -6.40 -11.24
CA ALA A 40 13.48 -7.45 -10.25
C ALA A 40 12.70 -6.95 -9.03
N GLY A 41 12.84 -5.66 -8.68
CA GLY A 41 12.10 -5.05 -7.57
C GLY A 41 10.60 -5.14 -7.73
N PHE A 42 10.08 -4.70 -8.89
CA PHE A 42 8.67 -4.79 -9.20
C PHE A 42 8.20 -6.24 -9.34
N ALA A 43 9.03 -7.11 -9.92
CA ALA A 43 8.71 -8.52 -10.09
C ALA A 43 8.49 -9.24 -8.75
N VAL A 44 9.39 -9.09 -7.78
CA VAL A 44 9.24 -9.74 -6.47
C VAL A 44 8.06 -9.17 -5.68
N PHE A 45 7.82 -7.85 -5.77
CA PHE A 45 6.65 -7.21 -5.19
C PHE A 45 5.35 -7.82 -5.75
N THR A 46 5.23 -7.90 -7.09
CA THR A 46 4.03 -8.40 -7.76
C THR A 46 3.79 -9.88 -7.45
N LEU A 47 4.85 -10.70 -7.46
CA LEU A 47 4.75 -12.12 -7.11
C LEU A 47 4.27 -12.31 -5.67
N ALA A 48 4.85 -11.58 -4.72
CA ALA A 48 4.47 -11.63 -3.32
C ALA A 48 3.02 -11.18 -3.11
N MET A 49 2.62 -10.07 -3.74
CA MET A 49 1.25 -9.56 -3.67
C MET A 49 0.26 -10.55 -4.27
N THR A 50 0.54 -11.10 -5.45
CA THR A 50 -0.33 -12.08 -6.11
C THR A 50 -0.48 -13.34 -5.27
N ALA A 51 0.63 -13.90 -4.79
CA ALA A 51 0.61 -15.06 -3.91
C ALA A 51 -0.23 -14.81 -2.65
N MET A 52 -0.06 -13.65 -2.01
CA MET A 52 -0.81 -13.30 -0.80
C MET A 52 -2.31 -13.08 -1.08
N ARG A 53 -2.68 -12.55 -2.26
CA ARG A 53 -4.09 -12.39 -2.67
C ARG A 53 -4.79 -13.72 -2.89
N LEU A 54 -4.10 -14.76 -3.34
CA LEU A 54 -4.68 -16.10 -3.50
C LEU A 54 -5.18 -16.70 -2.17
N PHE A 55 -4.57 -16.30 -1.05
CA PHE A 55 -4.97 -16.73 0.29
C PHE A 55 -5.78 -15.66 1.04
N GLY A 56 -6.10 -14.55 0.38
CA GLY A 56 -6.67 -13.33 0.98
C GLY A 56 -7.97 -13.59 1.72
N ASP A 57 -8.91 -14.30 1.13
CA ASP A 57 -10.22 -14.60 1.72
C ASP A 57 -10.06 -15.37 3.03
N GLY A 58 -9.25 -16.42 3.03
CA GLY A 58 -8.97 -17.20 4.24
C GLY A 58 -8.26 -16.41 5.35
N ILE A 59 -7.40 -15.46 4.96
CA ILE A 59 -6.73 -14.56 5.90
C ILE A 59 -7.73 -13.60 6.53
N VAL A 60 -8.57 -12.96 5.71
CA VAL A 60 -9.58 -12.01 6.17
C VAL A 60 -10.64 -12.72 7.02
N GLU A 61 -11.01 -13.94 6.66
CA GLU A 61 -11.95 -14.74 7.45
C GLU A 61 -11.40 -15.09 8.85
N ARG A 62 -10.11 -15.47 8.94
CA ARG A 62 -9.48 -15.85 10.22
C ARG A 62 -9.10 -14.66 11.09
N LEU A 63 -8.56 -13.62 10.52
CA LEU A 63 -8.04 -12.45 11.25
C LEU A 63 -9.09 -11.37 11.46
N GLY A 64 -10.09 -11.31 10.59
CA GLY A 64 -11.01 -10.18 10.48
C GLY A 64 -10.39 -8.99 9.73
N ARG A 65 -11.26 -8.16 9.11
CA ARG A 65 -10.85 -7.04 8.24
C ARG A 65 -9.93 -6.04 8.93
N THR A 66 -10.26 -5.65 10.16
CA THR A 66 -9.48 -4.66 10.91
C THR A 66 -8.06 -5.12 11.16
N ARG A 67 -7.86 -6.35 11.63
CA ARG A 67 -6.53 -6.90 11.87
C ARG A 67 -5.75 -7.07 10.57
N THR A 68 -6.42 -7.45 9.49
CA THR A 68 -5.80 -7.55 8.15
C THR A 68 -5.24 -6.20 7.72
N ILE A 69 -5.99 -5.10 7.89
CA ILE A 69 -5.51 -3.75 7.56
C ILE A 69 -4.34 -3.35 8.47
N VAL A 70 -4.42 -3.61 9.78
CA VAL A 70 -3.36 -3.27 10.74
C VAL A 70 -2.06 -4.01 10.40
N ILE A 71 -2.14 -5.34 10.29
CA ILE A 71 -0.96 -6.17 10.01
C ILE A 71 -0.40 -5.82 8.62
N GLY A 72 -1.27 -5.70 7.61
CA GLY A 72 -0.86 -5.34 6.26
C GLY A 72 -0.14 -3.99 6.21
N GLY A 73 -0.70 -2.96 6.83
CA GLY A 73 -0.10 -1.62 6.87
C GLY A 73 1.26 -1.59 7.58
N ILE A 74 1.38 -2.30 8.72
CA ILE A 74 2.66 -2.42 9.43
C ILE A 74 3.69 -3.18 8.59
N THR A 75 3.29 -4.29 7.98
CA THR A 75 4.19 -5.12 7.15
C THR A 75 4.68 -4.33 5.92
N ALA A 76 3.79 -3.63 5.23
CA ALA A 76 4.16 -2.80 4.09
C ALA A 76 5.06 -1.64 4.49
N ALA A 77 4.77 -0.95 5.59
CA ALA A 77 5.61 0.12 6.11
C ALA A 77 7.01 -0.37 6.51
N ALA A 78 7.09 -1.55 7.15
CA ALA A 78 8.36 -2.20 7.46
C ALA A 78 9.14 -2.53 6.18
N GLY A 79 8.45 -3.00 5.12
CA GLY A 79 9.05 -3.29 3.82
C GLY A 79 9.66 -2.05 3.16
N PHE A 80 8.94 -0.93 3.09
CA PHE A 80 9.46 0.35 2.58
C PHE A 80 10.65 0.85 3.40
N SER A 81 10.54 0.77 4.74
CA SER A 81 11.61 1.20 5.65
C SER A 81 12.86 0.34 5.46
N LEU A 82 12.71 -0.98 5.37
CA LEU A 82 13.81 -1.91 5.17
C LEU A 82 14.52 -1.66 3.84
N ALA A 83 13.77 -1.53 2.74
CA ALA A 83 14.32 -1.24 1.42
C ALA A 83 15.06 0.08 1.36
N THR A 84 14.59 1.09 2.14
CA THR A 84 15.14 2.44 2.12
C THR A 84 16.33 2.62 3.04
N LEU A 85 16.28 2.06 4.25
CA LEU A 85 17.28 2.33 5.28
C LEU A 85 18.51 1.41 5.19
N VAL A 86 18.35 0.21 4.63
CA VAL A 86 19.47 -0.74 4.50
C VAL A 86 20.07 -0.67 3.09
N PRO A 87 21.33 -0.26 2.91
CA PRO A 87 21.95 -0.07 1.60
C PRO A 87 22.42 -1.42 1.00
N SER A 88 21.48 -2.32 0.73
CA SER A 88 21.75 -3.65 0.19
C SER A 88 20.67 -4.03 -0.81
N PHE A 89 21.06 -4.46 -2.01
CA PHE A 89 20.12 -4.89 -3.05
C PHE A 89 19.25 -6.09 -2.61
N PRO A 90 19.80 -7.19 -2.07
CA PRO A 90 18.96 -8.30 -1.58
C PRO A 90 17.98 -7.88 -0.48
N VAL A 91 18.40 -6.96 0.41
CA VAL A 91 17.55 -6.46 1.48
C VAL A 91 16.44 -5.57 0.91
N ALA A 92 16.72 -4.77 -0.11
CA ALA A 92 15.70 -3.98 -0.80
C ALA A 92 14.64 -4.89 -1.46
N LEU A 93 15.07 -6.00 -2.10
CA LEU A 93 14.14 -6.99 -2.66
C LEU A 93 13.27 -7.63 -1.56
N ALA A 94 13.87 -8.02 -0.43
CA ALA A 94 13.13 -8.54 0.72
C ALA A 94 12.12 -7.49 1.25
N GLY A 95 12.50 -6.23 1.30
CA GLY A 95 11.61 -5.11 1.62
C GLY A 95 10.42 -5.05 0.65
N TYR A 96 10.65 -5.17 -0.65
CA TYR A 96 9.57 -5.13 -1.65
C TYR A 96 8.65 -6.37 -1.58
N VAL A 97 9.17 -7.54 -1.21
CA VAL A 97 8.34 -8.70 -0.87
C VAL A 97 7.41 -8.36 0.30
N LEU A 98 7.93 -7.75 1.37
CA LEU A 98 7.10 -7.33 2.51
C LEU A 98 6.06 -6.30 2.12
N VAL A 99 6.38 -5.34 1.24
CA VAL A 99 5.39 -4.39 0.70
C VAL A 99 4.27 -5.13 -0.02
N GLY A 100 4.60 -6.08 -0.89
CA GLY A 100 3.63 -6.89 -1.62
C GLY A 100 2.71 -7.70 -0.71
N LEU A 101 3.30 -8.41 0.26
CA LEU A 101 2.54 -9.17 1.26
C LEU A 101 1.64 -8.27 2.10
N GLY A 102 2.14 -7.10 2.51
CA GLY A 102 1.42 -6.17 3.37
C GLY A 102 0.25 -5.49 2.66
N CYS A 103 0.45 -4.99 1.44
CA CYS A 103 -0.58 -4.27 0.69
C CYS A 103 -1.69 -5.19 0.17
N ALA A 104 -1.40 -6.46 -0.11
CA ALA A 104 -2.26 -7.37 -0.87
C ALA A 104 -3.74 -7.36 -0.47
N ASN A 105 -4.03 -7.34 0.82
CA ASN A 105 -5.39 -7.51 1.34
C ASN A 105 -5.97 -6.24 1.99
N ILE A 106 -5.24 -5.12 2.02
CA ILE A 106 -5.75 -3.86 2.61
C ILE A 106 -6.92 -3.33 1.79
N VAL A 107 -6.73 -3.18 0.49
CA VAL A 107 -7.76 -2.64 -0.42
C VAL A 107 -9.00 -3.54 -0.43
N PRO A 108 -8.92 -4.87 -0.65
CA PRO A 108 -10.07 -5.76 -0.54
C PRO A 108 -10.81 -5.65 0.79
N ALA A 109 -10.09 -5.54 1.92
CA ALA A 109 -10.70 -5.37 3.23
C ALA A 109 -11.44 -4.03 3.35
N LEU A 110 -10.88 -2.93 2.85
CA LEU A 110 -11.54 -1.62 2.83
C LEU A 110 -12.81 -1.63 1.97
N PHE A 111 -12.77 -2.24 0.78
CA PHE A 111 -13.97 -2.37 -0.07
C PHE A 111 -15.04 -3.23 0.59
N SER A 112 -14.67 -4.34 1.23
CA SER A 112 -15.61 -5.16 1.99
C SER A 112 -16.25 -4.39 3.15
N MET A 113 -15.50 -3.50 3.82
CA MET A 113 -16.04 -2.61 4.86
C MET A 113 -16.97 -1.54 4.27
N ALA A 114 -16.64 -1.02 3.08
CA ALA A 114 -17.52 -0.08 2.37
C ALA A 114 -18.85 -0.70 1.96
N GLY A 115 -18.86 -1.97 1.55
CA GLY A 115 -20.09 -2.69 1.21
C GLY A 115 -20.99 -2.97 2.41
N GLN A 116 -20.43 -3.08 3.62
CA GLN A 116 -21.18 -3.43 4.84
C GLN A 116 -21.71 -2.24 5.64
N GLN A 117 -21.33 -1.02 5.29
CA GLN A 117 -21.84 0.18 5.94
C GLN A 117 -23.36 0.36 5.65
N ARG A 118 -24.07 1.02 6.55
CA ARG A 118 -25.53 1.22 6.45
C ARG A 118 -25.93 2.69 6.28
N VAL A 119 -24.99 3.57 5.96
CA VAL A 119 -25.24 5.02 5.84
C VAL A 119 -25.82 5.38 4.47
N MET A 120 -25.46 4.60 3.44
CA MET A 120 -25.92 4.79 2.08
C MET A 120 -25.98 3.45 1.32
N PRO A 121 -26.64 3.39 0.13
CA PRO A 121 -26.66 2.19 -0.70
C PRO A 121 -25.24 1.70 -1.01
N GLU A 122 -25.04 0.38 -0.98
CA GLU A 122 -23.76 -0.28 -1.18
C GLU A 122 -23.07 0.17 -2.48
N SER A 123 -23.83 0.23 -3.59
CA SER A 123 -23.30 0.65 -4.89
C SER A 123 -22.71 2.06 -4.87
N ILE A 124 -23.36 2.99 -4.17
CA ILE A 124 -22.88 4.37 -4.04
C ILE A 124 -21.63 4.43 -3.17
N ALA A 125 -21.61 3.66 -2.07
CA ALA A 125 -20.44 3.58 -1.19
C ALA A 125 -19.21 3.03 -1.91
N ILE A 126 -19.38 1.93 -2.63
CA ILE A 126 -18.29 1.33 -3.42
C ILE A 126 -17.80 2.28 -4.49
N THR A 127 -18.71 2.94 -5.22
CA THR A 127 -18.34 3.93 -6.24
C THR A 127 -17.55 5.09 -5.64
N ALA A 128 -17.97 5.64 -4.50
CA ALA A 128 -17.27 6.73 -3.83
C ALA A 128 -15.85 6.33 -3.39
N VAL A 129 -15.70 5.13 -2.80
CA VAL A 129 -14.39 4.60 -2.38
C VAL A 129 -13.50 4.34 -3.59
N THR A 130 -14.05 3.78 -4.67
CA THR A 130 -13.33 3.54 -5.92
C THR A 130 -12.84 4.85 -6.53
N THR A 131 -13.69 5.86 -6.61
CA THR A 131 -13.34 7.18 -7.17
C THR A 131 -12.19 7.81 -6.38
N LEU A 132 -12.27 7.81 -5.05
CA LEU A 132 -11.19 8.33 -4.20
C LEU A 132 -9.91 7.49 -4.33
N GLY A 133 -10.02 6.17 -4.38
CA GLY A 133 -8.89 5.29 -4.58
C GLY A 133 -8.16 5.56 -5.90
N TYR A 134 -8.90 5.63 -7.01
CA TYR A 134 -8.33 5.96 -8.32
C TYR A 134 -7.73 7.38 -8.38
N ALA A 135 -8.33 8.36 -7.70
CA ALA A 135 -7.71 9.67 -7.54
C ALA A 135 -6.31 9.55 -6.87
N GLY A 136 -6.17 8.63 -5.91
CA GLY A 136 -4.88 8.31 -5.30
C GLY A 136 -3.88 7.70 -6.29
N ILE A 137 -4.32 6.76 -7.14
CA ILE A 137 -3.47 6.19 -8.19
C ILE A 137 -2.96 7.27 -9.15
N LEU A 138 -3.82 8.19 -9.55
CA LEU A 138 -3.45 9.27 -10.49
C LEU A 138 -2.54 10.32 -9.84
N ALA A 139 -2.82 10.69 -8.60
CA ALA A 139 -2.03 11.69 -7.87
C ALA A 139 -0.71 11.15 -7.33
N GLY A 140 -0.66 9.85 -7.01
CA GLY A 140 0.46 9.20 -6.33
C GLY A 140 1.81 9.38 -7.02
N PRO A 141 1.96 9.01 -8.30
CA PRO A 141 3.23 9.15 -9.01
C PRO A 141 3.75 10.58 -9.04
N ALA A 142 2.86 11.55 -9.28
CA ALA A 142 3.20 12.96 -9.30
C ALA A 142 3.61 13.48 -7.91
N ALA A 143 2.88 13.10 -6.86
CA ALA A 143 3.20 13.49 -5.50
C ALA A 143 4.54 12.91 -5.02
N ILE A 144 4.78 11.61 -5.28
CA ILE A 144 6.04 10.95 -4.96
C ILE A 144 7.19 11.57 -5.77
N GLY A 145 7.01 11.82 -7.06
CA GLY A 145 8.00 12.44 -7.91
C GLY A 145 8.34 13.86 -7.48
N ALA A 146 7.35 14.68 -7.15
CA ALA A 146 7.56 16.02 -6.64
C ALA A 146 8.32 16.03 -5.31
N LEU A 147 7.95 15.13 -4.39
CA LEU A 147 8.63 14.96 -3.10
C LEU A 147 10.05 14.45 -3.28
N ALA A 148 10.26 13.49 -4.19
CA ALA A 148 11.57 12.95 -4.50
C ALA A 148 12.50 14.01 -5.13
N HIS A 149 11.95 14.87 -5.99
CA HIS A 149 12.70 15.99 -6.59
C HIS A 149 13.09 17.05 -5.56
N ALA A 150 12.19 17.34 -4.61
CA ALA A 150 12.45 18.32 -3.56
C ALA A 150 13.39 17.80 -2.45
N THR A 151 13.48 16.48 -2.26
CA THR A 151 14.25 15.86 -1.17
C THR A 151 15.08 14.68 -1.68
N SER A 152 14.51 13.48 -1.65
CA SER A 152 15.06 12.24 -2.22
C SER A 152 13.96 11.19 -2.38
N LEU A 153 14.19 10.23 -3.29
CA LEU A 153 13.25 9.12 -3.48
C LEU A 153 13.16 8.22 -2.22
N GLY A 154 14.28 8.07 -1.49
CA GLY A 154 14.28 7.37 -0.22
C GLY A 154 13.39 8.05 0.84
N PHE A 155 13.45 9.37 0.96
CA PHE A 155 12.57 10.11 1.85
C PHE A 155 11.10 9.98 1.43
N ALA A 156 10.80 10.04 0.13
CA ALA A 156 9.45 9.83 -0.37
C ALA A 156 8.91 8.43 0.01
N PHE A 157 9.72 7.38 -0.09
CA PHE A 157 9.34 6.04 0.35
C PHE A 157 9.09 5.94 1.86
N LEU A 158 9.89 6.64 2.67
CA LEU A 158 9.63 6.71 4.13
C LEU A 158 8.32 7.46 4.45
N CYS A 159 7.98 8.49 3.67
CA CYS A 159 6.67 9.15 3.80
C CYS A 159 5.52 8.19 3.45
N VAL A 160 5.65 7.36 2.40
CA VAL A 160 4.68 6.31 2.08
C VAL A 160 4.57 5.30 3.23
N ALA A 161 5.69 4.88 3.82
CA ALA A 161 5.68 4.01 4.99
C ALA A 161 4.93 4.64 6.16
N ALA A 162 5.16 5.92 6.46
CA ALA A 162 4.45 6.64 7.52
C ALA A 162 2.93 6.74 7.24
N LEU A 163 2.54 6.99 6.00
CA LEU A 163 1.13 6.99 5.60
C LEU A 163 0.46 5.62 5.77
N LEU A 164 1.15 4.53 5.43
CA LEU A 164 0.65 3.16 5.64
C LEU A 164 0.53 2.81 7.14
N LEU A 165 1.44 3.30 7.99
CA LEU A 165 1.27 3.22 9.45
C LEU A 165 0.06 4.03 9.92
N GLY A 166 -0.20 5.19 9.33
CA GLY A 166 -1.40 5.98 9.57
C GLY A 166 -2.69 5.20 9.22
N VAL A 167 -2.69 4.48 8.09
CA VAL A 167 -3.78 3.57 7.70
C VAL A 167 -3.97 2.47 8.76
N ALA A 168 -2.89 1.81 9.18
CA ALA A 168 -2.94 0.78 10.20
C ALA A 168 -3.49 1.30 11.54
N ALA A 169 -3.03 2.46 11.99
CA ALA A 169 -3.50 3.10 13.21
C ALA A 169 -4.99 3.48 13.13
N SER A 170 -5.45 3.94 11.97
CA SER A 170 -6.83 4.35 11.72
C SER A 170 -7.81 3.18 11.59
N ALA A 171 -7.34 1.97 11.33
CA ALA A 171 -8.19 0.81 11.10
C ALA A 171 -9.11 0.47 12.30
N ARG A 172 -8.62 0.65 13.54
CA ARG A 172 -9.42 0.45 14.75
C ARG A 172 -10.53 1.49 14.88
N ALA A 173 -10.22 2.76 14.62
CA ALA A 173 -11.20 3.83 14.64
C ALA A 173 -12.27 3.66 13.55
N LEU A 174 -11.89 3.11 12.39
CA LEU A 174 -12.83 2.73 11.34
C LEU A 174 -13.78 1.64 11.81
N ALA A 175 -13.26 0.58 12.44
CA ALA A 175 -14.07 -0.53 12.93
C ALA A 175 -15.14 -0.09 13.95
N GLN A 176 -14.83 0.88 14.80
CA GLN A 176 -15.78 1.43 15.78
C GLN A 176 -16.90 2.27 15.15
N ARG A 177 -16.78 2.66 13.89
CA ARG A 177 -17.76 3.45 13.14
C ARG A 177 -18.67 2.62 12.24
N LEU A 178 -18.40 1.34 12.15
CA LEU A 178 -19.22 0.36 11.44
C LEU A 178 -20.21 -0.29 12.41
N PRO A 179 -21.44 -0.57 11.96
CA PRO A 179 -22.46 -1.24 12.77
C PRO A 179 -22.08 -2.66 13.13
#